data_c0fafab89a18734b5efe9f4124d7811b
#
_entry.id   c0fafab89a18734b5efe9f4124d7811b
#
_cell.length_a   1.000
_cell.length_b   1.000
_cell.length_c   1.000
_cell.angle_alpha   90.00
_cell.angle_beta   90.00
_cell.angle_gamma   90.00
#
_symmetry.space_group_name_H-M   'P 1'
#
loop_
_entity.id
_entity.type
_entity.pdbx_description
1 polymer ?
#
loop_
_entity_poly.entity_id
_entity_poly.type
_entity_poly.pdbx_seq_one_letter_code
_entity_poly.pdbx_strand_id
1 'polypeptide(L)'
;MAPSVAPTATPNVTETPAPTIVPSQTPALTQSSENKKIESPQPKATVRAVKKIKVAKVKGVKVTVTKAKKAKISWKKVKRAAGYRVMYSTDKKFKKAAVKITTKKANYVTKKLKKGKKYFIKVAAYRKDKAGKKVYGSFSAVKKIKVK
;
A
#
# COMPACT_ATOMS: atom_id res chain seq x y z
N MET A 1 6.33 45.58 -45.49
CA MET A 1 5.12 46.04 -44.78
C MET A 1 4.96 45.19 -43.52
N ALA A 2 5.40 45.67 -42.43
CA ALA A 2 4.93 45.30 -41.10
C ALA A 2 3.63 46.07 -40.82
N PRO A 3 2.88 45.90 -39.75
CA PRO A 3 3.09 45.25 -38.46
C PRO A 3 1.85 44.52 -37.94
N SER A 4 1.91 43.93 -36.81
CA SER A 4 0.97 44.25 -35.72
C SER A 4 1.15 43.32 -34.53
N VAL A 5 1.71 43.89 -33.56
CA VAL A 5 1.40 44.05 -32.13
C VAL A 5 0.48 43.02 -31.47
N ALA A 6 1.05 42.35 -30.52
CA ALA A 6 0.38 41.62 -29.44
C ALA A 6 -0.26 42.61 -28.44
N PRO A 7 -1.34 42.24 -27.78
CA PRO A 7 -1.67 42.80 -26.49
C PRO A 7 -1.30 41.82 -25.36
N THR A 8 -0.47 42.32 -24.51
CA THR A 8 -0.20 41.85 -23.15
C THR A 8 -1.48 41.82 -22.34
N ALA A 9 -1.80 40.64 -21.78
CA ALA A 9 -2.78 40.53 -20.73
C ALA A 9 -2.09 40.12 -19.43
N THR A 10 -2.11 41.02 -18.50
CA THR A 10 -1.69 40.88 -17.11
C THR A 10 -2.61 39.91 -16.36
N PRO A 11 -2.12 38.92 -15.65
CA PRO A 11 -2.96 38.22 -14.71
C PRO A 11 -3.09 38.99 -13.40
N ASN A 12 -4.31 39.25 -13.04
CA ASN A 12 -4.74 39.84 -11.79
C ASN A 12 -4.41 38.88 -10.64
N VAL A 13 -3.62 39.35 -9.69
CA VAL A 13 -3.31 38.62 -8.44
C VAL A 13 -4.47 38.84 -7.48
N THR A 14 -5.24 37.82 -7.24
CA THR A 14 -6.24 37.81 -6.17
C THR A 14 -5.57 37.44 -4.86
N GLU A 15 -5.45 38.43 -3.98
CA GLU A 15 -5.00 38.24 -2.61
C GLU A 15 -5.95 37.32 -1.84
N THR A 16 -5.40 36.31 -1.24
CA THR A 16 -6.06 35.46 -0.24
C THR A 16 -5.91 36.11 1.13
N PRO A 17 -6.99 36.42 1.84
CA PRO A 17 -6.87 36.90 3.21
C PRO A 17 -6.46 35.78 4.16
N ALA A 18 -5.44 36.05 4.96
CA ALA A 18 -4.98 35.20 6.04
C ALA A 18 -6.02 35.03 7.14
N PRO A 19 -6.09 33.85 7.78
CA PRO A 19 -6.97 33.69 8.94
C PRO A 19 -6.37 34.34 10.20
N THR A 20 -7.15 35.17 10.79
CA THR A 20 -6.92 35.85 12.07
C THR A 20 -6.79 34.86 13.20
N ILE A 21 -5.67 34.90 13.90
CA ILE A 21 -5.42 34.13 15.13
C ILE A 21 -6.10 34.86 16.27
N VAL A 22 -7.06 34.22 16.92
CA VAL A 22 -7.64 34.69 18.18
C VAL A 22 -6.86 34.08 19.32
N PRO A 23 -6.30 34.86 20.26
CA PRO A 23 -5.61 34.30 21.41
C PRO A 23 -6.58 33.77 22.45
N SER A 24 -6.34 32.53 22.81
CA SER A 24 -6.97 31.82 23.89
C SER A 24 -6.63 32.46 25.25
N GLN A 25 -7.64 32.72 26.02
CA GLN A 25 -7.46 33.03 27.43
C GLN A 25 -7.63 31.77 28.26
N THR A 26 -6.58 31.45 28.96
CA THR A 26 -6.61 30.53 30.12
C THR A 26 -7.07 31.27 31.33
N PRO A 27 -7.88 30.69 32.18
CA PRO A 27 -7.73 30.90 33.62
C PRO A 27 -7.39 29.62 34.34
N ALA A 28 -6.42 29.77 35.21
CA ALA A 28 -5.94 28.78 36.11
C ALA A 28 -6.83 28.64 37.36
N LEU A 29 -6.69 27.49 38.02
CA LEU A 29 -6.82 27.18 39.42
C LEU A 29 -8.22 27.18 40.06
N THR A 30 -8.65 26.02 40.53
CA THR A 30 -8.74 25.77 41.98
C THR A 30 -8.96 24.29 42.25
N GLN A 31 -8.22 23.80 43.20
CA GLN A 31 -8.26 22.50 43.81
C GLN A 31 -9.65 22.25 44.45
N SER A 32 -10.13 21.03 44.42
CA SER A 32 -10.52 20.35 45.67
C SER A 32 -10.91 18.91 45.39
N SER A 33 -10.31 18.07 46.14
CA SER A 33 -10.65 16.71 46.48
C SER A 33 -12.12 16.38 46.38
N GLU A 34 -12.47 15.29 45.69
CA GLU A 34 -13.21 14.21 46.33
C GLU A 34 -13.38 13.01 45.41
N ASN A 35 -12.89 11.97 45.94
CA ASN A 35 -13.02 10.60 45.60
C ASN A 35 -14.49 10.23 45.31
N LYS A 36 -14.86 9.98 44.03
CA LYS A 36 -16.04 9.18 43.73
C LYS A 36 -15.79 8.34 42.49
N LYS A 37 -15.46 7.11 42.76
CA LYS A 37 -15.50 5.95 41.89
C LYS A 37 -16.78 5.98 41.07
N ILE A 38 -16.71 6.48 39.86
CA ILE A 38 -17.70 6.22 38.83
C ILE A 38 -17.07 5.21 37.87
N GLU A 39 -17.42 3.98 38.15
CA GLU A 39 -17.27 2.86 37.26
C GLU A 39 -18.12 3.15 36.02
N SER A 40 -17.48 3.65 35.01
CA SER A 40 -18.08 3.76 33.70
C SER A 40 -18.23 2.34 33.15
N PRO A 41 -19.43 1.88 32.77
CA PRO A 41 -19.57 0.57 32.15
C PRO A 41 -18.92 0.64 30.77
N GLN A 42 -17.69 0.21 30.73
CA GLN A 42 -17.02 -0.13 29.50
C GLN A 42 -17.93 -1.12 28.75
N PRO A 43 -18.37 -0.82 27.52
CA PRO A 43 -19.07 -1.83 26.76
C PRO A 43 -18.13 -3.00 26.64
N LYS A 44 -18.48 -4.12 27.23
CA LYS A 44 -17.87 -5.40 26.98
C LYS A 44 -18.04 -5.67 25.49
N ALA A 45 -17.10 -5.16 24.70
CA ALA A 45 -16.90 -5.64 23.37
C ALA A 45 -16.60 -7.13 23.53
N THR A 46 -17.60 -7.93 23.34
CA THR A 46 -17.45 -9.35 23.17
C THR A 46 -16.51 -9.53 22.01
N VAL A 47 -15.24 -9.66 22.32
CA VAL A 47 -14.24 -10.07 21.36
C VAL A 47 -14.60 -11.50 21.00
N ARG A 48 -15.55 -11.65 20.09
CA ARG A 48 -15.74 -12.89 19.38
C ARG A 48 -14.39 -13.18 18.77
N ALA A 49 -13.73 -14.23 19.26
CA ALA A 49 -12.47 -14.68 18.77
C ALA A 49 -12.56 -14.79 17.25
N VAL A 50 -12.08 -13.76 16.56
CA VAL A 50 -12.02 -13.73 15.10
C VAL A 50 -11.06 -14.84 14.76
N LYS A 51 -11.59 -15.97 14.34
CA LYS A 51 -10.82 -17.15 13.95
C LYS A 51 -9.78 -16.68 12.94
N LYS A 52 -8.55 -16.49 13.41
CA LYS A 52 -7.45 -15.86 12.66
C LYS A 52 -7.24 -16.66 11.38
N ILE A 53 -7.62 -16.10 10.25
CA ILE A 53 -7.53 -16.76 8.96
C ILE A 53 -6.06 -16.98 8.64
N LYS A 54 -5.60 -18.22 8.78
CA LYS A 54 -4.25 -18.59 8.35
C LYS A 54 -4.23 -18.73 6.83
N VAL A 55 -3.36 -17.98 6.16
CA VAL A 55 -3.13 -18.09 4.72
C VAL A 55 -1.76 -18.70 4.51
N ALA A 56 -1.71 -19.82 3.79
CA ALA A 56 -0.47 -20.53 3.56
C ALA A 56 0.51 -19.72 2.70
N LYS A 57 1.80 -19.90 2.97
CA LYS A 57 2.88 -19.29 2.20
C LYS A 57 2.92 -19.80 0.77
N VAL A 58 3.13 -18.93 -0.19
CA VAL A 58 3.30 -19.32 -1.59
C VAL A 58 4.65 -20.02 -1.79
N LYS A 59 4.62 -21.19 -2.41
CA LYS A 59 5.81 -21.99 -2.74
C LYS A 59 5.97 -22.12 -4.25
N GLY A 60 7.15 -22.55 -4.71
CA GLY A 60 7.40 -22.86 -6.11
C GLY A 60 7.37 -21.64 -7.04
N VAL A 61 7.79 -20.48 -6.56
CA VAL A 61 7.87 -19.28 -7.41
C VAL A 61 8.99 -19.44 -8.44
N LYS A 62 8.61 -19.46 -9.71
CA LYS A 62 9.52 -19.45 -10.87
C LYS A 62 9.39 -18.10 -11.57
N VAL A 63 10.51 -17.56 -12.04
CA VAL A 63 10.54 -16.29 -12.76
C VAL A 63 11.42 -16.45 -13.99
N THR A 64 10.86 -16.14 -15.14
CA THR A 64 11.56 -16.20 -16.43
C THR A 64 11.49 -14.82 -17.09
N VAL A 65 12.61 -14.31 -17.56
CA VAL A 65 12.66 -13.06 -18.34
C VAL A 65 12.46 -13.42 -19.81
N THR A 66 11.50 -12.77 -20.47
CA THR A 66 11.23 -12.97 -21.90
C THR A 66 12.09 -12.01 -22.75
N LYS A 67 12.28 -12.37 -24.04
CA LYS A 67 12.96 -11.50 -25.02
C LYS A 67 12.36 -10.07 -25.06
N ALA A 68 11.06 -9.94 -24.81
CA ALA A 68 10.37 -8.65 -24.74
C ALA A 68 10.64 -7.85 -23.46
N LYS A 69 11.66 -8.20 -22.68
CA LYS A 69 12.03 -7.55 -21.39
C LYS A 69 10.89 -7.55 -20.37
N LYS A 70 10.03 -8.56 -20.40
CA LYS A 70 8.97 -8.81 -19.41
C LYS A 70 9.36 -9.99 -18.53
N ALA A 71 8.99 -9.99 -17.26
CA ALA A 71 9.16 -11.16 -16.40
C ALA A 71 7.85 -11.94 -16.31
N LYS A 72 7.88 -13.20 -16.73
CA LYS A 72 6.82 -14.17 -16.49
C LYS A 72 7.06 -14.81 -15.12
N ILE A 73 6.15 -14.62 -14.22
CA ILE A 73 6.20 -15.13 -12.85
C ILE A 73 5.12 -16.19 -12.72
N SER A 74 5.46 -17.35 -12.22
CA SER A 74 4.50 -18.42 -11.93
C SER A 74 4.80 -19.02 -10.56
N TRP A 75 3.78 -19.61 -9.93
CA TRP A 75 3.90 -20.24 -8.61
C TRP A 75 2.87 -21.36 -8.45
N LYS A 76 3.05 -22.17 -7.42
CA LYS A 76 2.07 -23.20 -7.07
C LYS A 76 0.83 -22.57 -6.44
N LYS A 77 -0.35 -23.02 -6.89
CA LYS A 77 -1.63 -22.60 -6.28
C LYS A 77 -1.63 -22.92 -4.79
N VAL A 78 -2.13 -21.98 -4.00
CA VAL A 78 -2.34 -22.17 -2.57
C VAL A 78 -3.81 -22.54 -2.34
N LYS A 79 -4.05 -23.65 -1.65
CA LYS A 79 -5.42 -24.09 -1.31
C LYS A 79 -6.16 -22.96 -0.56
N ARG A 80 -7.43 -22.75 -0.89
CA ARG A 80 -8.30 -21.73 -0.28
C ARG A 80 -7.80 -20.28 -0.44
N ALA A 81 -6.84 -19.99 -1.31
CA ALA A 81 -6.49 -18.62 -1.63
C ALA A 81 -7.55 -17.97 -2.53
N ALA A 82 -7.97 -16.75 -2.19
CA ALA A 82 -8.85 -15.95 -3.04
C ALA A 82 -8.08 -15.25 -4.17
N GLY A 83 -6.76 -15.15 -4.00
CA GLY A 83 -5.86 -14.58 -5.00
C GLY A 83 -4.47 -14.34 -4.43
N TYR A 84 -3.66 -13.60 -5.17
CA TYR A 84 -2.25 -13.39 -4.90
C TYR A 84 -1.88 -11.92 -5.05
N ARG A 85 -0.97 -11.46 -4.22
CA ARG A 85 -0.29 -10.18 -4.39
C ARG A 85 1.14 -10.45 -4.85
N VAL A 86 1.46 -10.00 -6.05
CA VAL A 86 2.80 -9.99 -6.59
C VAL A 86 3.44 -8.65 -6.30
N MET A 87 4.65 -8.65 -5.78
CA MET A 87 5.44 -7.45 -5.60
C MET A 87 6.77 -7.60 -6.31
N TYR A 88 7.16 -6.58 -7.07
CA TYR A 88 8.49 -6.52 -7.66
C TYR A 88 9.08 -5.11 -7.54
N SER A 89 10.38 -5.04 -7.35
CA SER A 89 11.11 -3.79 -7.15
C SER A 89 12.55 -3.96 -7.62
N THR A 90 13.22 -2.87 -7.90
CA THR A 90 14.69 -2.83 -8.08
C THR A 90 15.41 -2.80 -6.74
N ASP A 91 14.71 -2.50 -5.65
CA ASP A 91 15.24 -2.50 -4.29
C ASP A 91 14.99 -3.85 -3.60
N LYS A 92 16.03 -4.45 -3.03
CA LYS A 92 15.98 -5.70 -2.25
C LYS A 92 15.04 -5.62 -1.05
N LYS A 93 14.95 -4.46 -0.42
CA LYS A 93 14.10 -4.22 0.76
C LYS A 93 12.66 -3.86 0.40
N PHE A 94 12.35 -3.64 -0.88
CA PHE A 94 11.02 -3.22 -1.36
C PHE A 94 10.51 -1.89 -0.75
N LYS A 95 11.41 -1.03 -0.32
CA LYS A 95 11.07 0.29 0.22
C LYS A 95 10.80 1.29 -0.89
N LYS A 96 11.64 1.30 -1.94
CA LYS A 96 11.52 2.21 -3.08
C LYS A 96 11.03 1.48 -4.33
N ALA A 97 10.27 2.17 -5.17
CA ALA A 97 9.79 1.71 -6.49
C ALA A 97 9.18 0.29 -6.49
N ALA A 98 8.48 -0.08 -5.41
CA ALA A 98 7.83 -1.38 -5.32
C ALA A 98 6.47 -1.36 -6.02
N VAL A 99 6.35 -2.10 -7.11
CA VAL A 99 5.07 -2.31 -7.80
C VAL A 99 4.32 -3.43 -7.11
N LYS A 100 3.07 -3.16 -6.72
CA LYS A 100 2.16 -4.11 -6.04
C LYS A 100 1.00 -4.43 -6.98
N ILE A 101 0.83 -5.70 -7.32
CA ILE A 101 -0.22 -6.19 -8.23
C ILE A 101 -1.02 -7.28 -7.55
N THR A 102 -2.32 -7.28 -7.75
CA THR A 102 -3.21 -8.34 -7.27
C THR A 102 -3.75 -9.13 -8.46
N THR A 103 -3.68 -10.46 -8.39
CA THR A 103 -4.20 -11.37 -9.43
C THR A 103 -4.90 -12.56 -8.79
N LYS A 104 -5.88 -13.12 -9.47
CA LYS A 104 -6.52 -14.40 -9.09
C LYS A 104 -5.80 -15.61 -9.70
N LYS A 105 -5.03 -15.40 -10.76
CA LYS A 105 -4.28 -16.46 -11.47
C LYS A 105 -3.01 -16.80 -10.69
N ALA A 106 -2.51 -18.03 -10.85
CA ALA A 106 -1.24 -18.49 -10.26
C ALA A 106 -0.01 -18.11 -11.10
N ASN A 107 -0.17 -17.15 -11.99
CA ASN A 107 0.87 -16.57 -12.81
C ASN A 107 0.64 -15.08 -13.03
N TYR A 108 1.67 -14.37 -13.40
CA TYR A 108 1.61 -12.98 -13.77
C TYR A 108 2.76 -12.62 -14.71
N VAL A 109 2.47 -11.76 -15.69
CA VAL A 109 3.50 -11.21 -16.59
C VAL A 109 3.63 -9.72 -16.29
N THR A 110 4.85 -9.27 -16.00
CA THR A 110 5.10 -7.86 -15.69
C THR A 110 4.96 -7.00 -16.95
N LYS A 111 4.78 -5.69 -16.76
CA LYS A 111 5.03 -4.72 -17.82
C LYS A 111 6.52 -4.78 -18.23
N LYS A 112 6.88 -4.12 -19.32
CA LYS A 112 8.28 -4.03 -19.80
C LYS A 112 9.20 -3.51 -18.69
N LEU A 113 10.25 -4.24 -18.39
CA LEU A 113 11.24 -3.93 -17.37
C LEU A 113 12.45 -3.22 -18.01
N LYS A 114 13.16 -2.43 -17.24
CA LYS A 114 14.35 -1.73 -17.72
C LYS A 114 15.53 -2.70 -17.88
N LYS A 115 16.18 -2.67 -19.05
CA LYS A 115 17.40 -3.45 -19.37
C LYS A 115 18.52 -3.13 -18.37
N GLY A 116 19.36 -4.10 -18.07
CA GLY A 116 20.49 -3.94 -17.15
C GLY A 116 20.12 -3.90 -15.65
N LYS A 117 18.86 -3.69 -15.30
CA LYS A 117 18.45 -3.61 -13.89
C LYS A 117 18.20 -4.98 -13.28
N LYS A 118 18.52 -5.08 -11.99
CA LYS A 118 18.16 -6.23 -11.16
C LYS A 118 16.77 -5.98 -10.56
N TYR A 119 15.92 -7.00 -10.58
CA TYR A 119 14.60 -6.95 -9.97
C TYR A 119 14.45 -8.05 -8.92
N PHE A 120 13.84 -7.70 -7.81
CA PHE A 120 13.49 -8.59 -6.72
C PHE A 120 11.97 -8.80 -6.76
N ILE A 121 11.53 -10.04 -6.61
CA ILE A 121 10.14 -10.44 -6.77
C ILE A 121 9.75 -11.30 -5.59
N LYS A 122 8.58 -11.02 -5.02
CA LYS A 122 7.95 -11.85 -3.98
C LYS A 122 6.45 -11.93 -4.19
N VAL A 123 5.84 -13.01 -3.77
CA VAL A 123 4.41 -13.27 -3.94
C VAL A 123 3.81 -13.66 -2.59
N ALA A 124 2.64 -13.15 -2.26
CA ALA A 124 1.85 -13.58 -1.12
C ALA A 124 0.46 -14.00 -1.59
N ALA A 125 -0.09 -15.04 -1.00
CA ALA A 125 -1.49 -15.39 -1.17
C ALA A 125 -2.35 -14.53 -0.24
N TYR A 126 -3.60 -14.29 -0.59
CA TYR A 126 -4.58 -13.69 0.31
C TYR A 126 -5.90 -14.47 0.29
N ARG A 127 -6.64 -14.33 1.35
CA ARG A 127 -8.04 -14.77 1.48
C ARG A 127 -8.90 -13.57 1.82
N LYS A 128 -10.17 -13.66 1.55
CA LYS A 128 -11.14 -12.71 2.08
C LYS A 128 -11.68 -13.26 3.41
N ASP A 129 -11.83 -12.39 4.38
CA ASP A 129 -12.56 -12.68 5.61
C ASP A 129 -14.08 -12.59 5.39
N LYS A 130 -14.86 -12.80 6.45
CA LYS A 130 -16.33 -12.69 6.38
C LYS A 130 -16.81 -11.30 5.98
N ALA A 131 -16.02 -10.26 6.30
CA ALA A 131 -16.29 -8.87 5.93
C ALA A 131 -15.76 -8.51 4.53
N GLY A 132 -15.26 -9.48 3.74
CA GLY A 132 -14.69 -9.23 2.42
C GLY A 132 -13.29 -8.63 2.42
N LYS A 133 -12.72 -8.34 3.60
CA LYS A 133 -11.39 -7.76 3.74
C LYS A 133 -10.30 -8.77 3.36
N LYS A 134 -9.25 -8.29 2.68
CA LYS A 134 -8.14 -9.15 2.24
C LYS A 134 -7.16 -9.41 3.39
N VAL A 135 -7.03 -10.67 3.78
CA VAL A 135 -6.04 -11.14 4.75
C VAL A 135 -4.89 -11.80 4.00
N TYR A 136 -3.70 -11.26 4.14
CA TYR A 136 -2.51 -11.72 3.43
C TYR A 136 -1.73 -12.72 4.27
N GLY A 137 -1.24 -13.77 3.62
CA GLY A 137 -0.29 -14.70 4.20
C GLY A 137 1.15 -14.21 4.06
N SER A 138 2.08 -15.03 4.55
CA SER A 138 3.51 -14.77 4.44
C SER A 138 3.95 -14.71 2.97
N PHE A 139 4.87 -13.79 2.68
CA PHE A 139 5.47 -13.71 1.35
C PHE A 139 6.32 -14.96 1.04
N SER A 140 6.39 -15.31 -0.23
CA SER A 140 7.33 -16.30 -0.74
C SER A 140 8.78 -15.85 -0.51
N ALA A 141 9.73 -16.77 -0.74
CA ALA A 141 11.12 -16.40 -0.89
C ALA A 141 11.28 -15.36 -2.02
N VAL A 142 12.18 -14.40 -1.82
CA VAL A 142 12.47 -13.36 -2.81
C VAL A 142 13.27 -14.00 -3.96
N LYS A 143 12.77 -13.83 -5.18
CA LYS A 143 13.49 -14.20 -6.41
C LYS A 143 14.16 -12.97 -7.01
N LYS A 144 15.44 -13.10 -7.35
CA LYS A 144 16.24 -12.07 -8.01
C LYS A 144 16.39 -12.43 -9.48
N ILE A 145 16.18 -11.46 -10.37
CA ILE A 145 16.44 -11.57 -11.81
C ILE A 145 17.20 -10.35 -12.31
N LYS A 146 17.98 -10.52 -13.34
CA LYS A 146 18.63 -9.44 -14.12
C LYS A 146 17.99 -9.41 -15.51
N VAL A 147 17.56 -8.26 -15.95
CA VAL A 147 17.03 -8.07 -17.30
C VAL A 147 18.21 -7.78 -18.23
N LYS A 148 18.43 -8.67 -19.18
CA LYS A 148 19.48 -8.51 -20.22
C LYS A 148 19.01 -7.57 -21.32
#